data_bcb231637ce08a1ab82099aef51ad150
#
_entry.id   bcb231637ce08a1ab82099aef51ad150
#
_cell.length_a   1.000
_cell.length_b   1.000
_cell.length_c   1.000
_cell.angle_alpha   90.00
_cell.angle_beta   90.00
_cell.angle_gamma   90.00
#
_symmetry.space_group_name_H-M   'P 1'
#
loop_
_entity.id
_entity.type
_entity.pdbx_description
1 polymer ?
#
loop_
_entity_poly.entity_id
_entity_poly.type
_entity_poly.pdbx_seq_one_letter_code
_entity_poly.pdbx_strand_id
1 'polypeptide(L)'
;KRIELELPKNIAQICKSNGISSFVFVSSGFANPNHSGEYLRFKGLVEEELKSLSFENLGILRPSFLLGKRKQFRIFETIGIYIFRLLSPFFIGPLKKMKPIHANTVAKAMSNIIKKNLSQVTYESDEIVRIS
;
A
#
# COMPACT_ATOMS: atom_id res chain seq x y z
N LYS A 1 13.39 12.91 -2.34
CA LYS A 1 13.86 11.51 -2.42
C LYS A 1 14.16 10.93 -1.06
N ARG A 2 14.99 11.60 -0.27
CA ARG A 2 15.28 11.21 1.11
C ARG A 2 14.04 11.27 2.01
N ILE A 3 13.14 12.20 1.75
CA ILE A 3 11.91 12.38 2.53
C ILE A 3 11.01 11.16 2.42
N GLU A 4 10.87 10.58 1.25
CA GLU A 4 10.02 9.40 1.01
C GLU A 4 10.49 8.15 1.74
N LEU A 5 11.78 8.04 1.99
CA LEU A 5 12.37 6.94 2.74
C LEU A 5 12.48 7.25 4.23
N GLU A 6 13.07 8.39 4.56
CA GLU A 6 13.43 8.72 5.94
C GLU A 6 12.22 9.12 6.79
N LEU A 7 11.28 9.87 6.22
CA LEU A 7 10.13 10.36 6.99
C LEU A 7 9.23 9.23 7.50
N PRO A 8 8.79 8.27 6.68
CA PRO A 8 8.01 7.15 7.20
C PRO A 8 8.75 6.31 8.24
N LYS A 9 10.03 6.09 8.05
CA LYS A 9 10.87 5.36 9.01
C LYS A 9 10.93 6.08 10.35
N ASN A 10 11.20 7.37 10.32
CA ASN A 10 11.30 8.19 11.53
C ASN A 10 9.96 8.25 12.29
N ILE A 11 8.87 8.43 11.57
CA ILE A 11 7.52 8.41 12.17
C ILE A 11 7.28 7.07 12.85
N ALA A 12 7.55 5.97 12.17
CA ALA A 12 7.35 4.63 12.72
C ALA A 12 8.20 4.38 13.96
N GLN A 13 9.47 4.81 13.96
CA GLN A 13 10.35 4.69 15.11
C GLN A 13 9.84 5.50 16.30
N ILE A 14 9.38 6.73 16.06
CA ILE A 14 8.79 7.57 17.11
C ILE A 14 7.53 6.91 17.68
N CYS A 15 6.65 6.40 16.82
CA CYS A 15 5.45 5.69 17.26
C CYS A 15 5.80 4.47 18.12
N LYS A 16 6.75 3.67 17.68
CA LYS A 16 7.18 2.48 18.43
C LYS A 16 7.78 2.90 19.79
N SER A 17 8.62 3.89 19.83
CA SER A 17 9.24 4.40 21.07
C SER A 17 8.21 4.94 22.06
N ASN A 18 7.07 5.41 21.59
CA ASN A 18 5.99 5.94 22.43
C ASN A 18 4.92 4.90 22.77
N GLY A 19 5.18 3.61 22.54
CA GLY A 19 4.30 2.54 22.92
C GLY A 19 3.11 2.30 21.99
N ILE A 20 3.13 2.84 20.78
CA ILE A 20 2.09 2.58 19.78
C ILE A 20 2.20 1.12 19.33
N SER A 21 1.11 0.37 19.48
CA SER A 21 1.07 -1.06 19.16
C SER A 21 0.67 -1.37 17.71
N SER A 22 -0.12 -0.49 17.10
CA SER A 22 -0.65 -0.70 15.75
C SER A 22 -0.13 0.37 14.78
N PHE A 23 0.34 -0.07 13.64
CA PHE A 23 0.83 0.84 12.58
C PHE A 23 0.38 0.32 11.21
N VAL A 24 -0.20 1.20 10.39
CA VAL A 24 -0.64 0.85 9.04
C VAL A 24 0.03 1.79 8.04
N PHE A 25 0.63 1.22 7.03
CA PHE A 25 1.39 1.93 5.99
C PHE A 25 0.84 1.63 4.61
N VAL A 26 0.65 2.69 3.81
CA VAL A 26 0.28 2.54 2.40
C VAL A 26 1.55 2.52 1.57
N SER A 27 1.89 1.35 1.08
CA SER A 27 3.02 1.11 0.19
C SER A 27 2.59 1.18 -1.27
N SER A 28 3.13 0.35 -2.11
CA SER A 28 2.79 0.29 -3.53
C SER A 28 2.87 -1.15 -4.01
N GLY A 29 2.01 -1.50 -4.95
CA GLY A 29 2.17 -2.76 -5.69
C GLY A 29 3.58 -2.86 -6.27
N PHE A 30 4.16 -4.06 -6.23
CA PHE A 30 5.54 -4.31 -6.70
C PHE A 30 6.66 -3.64 -5.89
N ALA A 31 6.37 -3.09 -4.71
CA ALA A 31 7.42 -2.59 -3.81
C ALA A 31 8.43 -3.69 -3.51
N ASN A 32 9.71 -3.37 -3.71
CA ASN A 32 10.80 -4.33 -3.54
C ASN A 32 12.09 -3.56 -3.25
N PRO A 33 12.82 -3.90 -2.18
CA PRO A 33 14.07 -3.19 -1.85
C PRO A 33 15.15 -3.32 -2.93
N ASN A 34 15.05 -4.30 -3.81
CA ASN A 34 15.98 -4.52 -4.91
C ASN A 34 15.45 -4.04 -6.27
N HIS A 35 14.32 -3.32 -6.28
CA HIS A 35 13.71 -2.84 -7.52
C HIS A 35 14.63 -1.83 -8.21
N SER A 36 14.69 -1.88 -9.54
CA SER A 36 15.48 -0.93 -10.35
C SER A 36 14.94 0.50 -10.28
N GLY A 37 13.61 0.66 -10.19
CA GLY A 37 12.97 1.96 -10.03
C GLY A 37 13.10 2.47 -8.59
N GLU A 38 13.50 3.72 -8.45
CA GLU A 38 13.79 4.35 -7.17
C GLU A 38 12.58 4.36 -6.22
N TYR A 39 11.41 4.71 -6.72
CA TYR A 39 10.18 4.80 -5.93
C TYR A 39 9.81 3.45 -5.29
N LEU A 40 9.75 2.40 -6.10
CA LEU A 40 9.39 1.05 -5.63
C LEU A 40 10.47 0.46 -4.72
N ARG A 41 11.73 0.81 -4.95
CA ARG A 41 12.83 0.43 -4.08
C ARG A 41 12.69 1.09 -2.72
N PHE A 42 12.40 2.39 -2.66
CA PHE A 42 12.21 3.10 -1.40
C PHE A 42 11.02 2.55 -0.61
N LYS A 43 9.90 2.27 -1.29
CA LYS A 43 8.75 1.64 -0.65
C LYS A 43 9.12 0.28 -0.05
N GLY A 44 9.85 -0.54 -0.78
CA GLY A 44 10.34 -1.83 -0.28
C GLY A 44 11.24 -1.69 0.94
N LEU A 45 12.16 -0.73 0.94
CA LEU A 45 13.05 -0.47 2.07
C LEU A 45 12.27 0.00 3.32
N VAL A 46 11.25 0.84 3.14
CA VAL A 46 10.38 1.25 4.24
C VAL A 46 9.64 0.04 4.82
N GLU A 47 9.10 -0.83 3.96
CA GLU A 47 8.40 -2.04 4.42
C GLU A 47 9.31 -2.93 5.29
N GLU A 48 10.56 -3.13 4.88
CA GLU A 48 11.52 -3.92 5.66
C GLU A 48 11.80 -3.30 7.02
N GLU A 49 11.98 -1.99 7.06
CA GLU A 49 12.17 -1.27 8.32
C GLU A 49 10.97 -1.41 9.25
N LEU A 50 9.75 -1.24 8.71
CA LEU A 50 8.53 -1.40 9.50
C LEU A 50 8.40 -2.80 10.09
N LYS A 51 8.73 -3.82 9.32
CA LYS A 51 8.73 -5.21 9.79
C LYS A 51 9.75 -5.43 10.91
N SER A 52 10.90 -4.78 10.83
CA SER A 52 11.97 -4.91 11.84
C SER A 52 11.60 -4.25 13.18
N LEU A 53 10.70 -3.28 13.19
CA LEU A 53 10.28 -2.57 14.41
C LEU A 53 9.37 -3.40 15.32
N SER A 54 8.87 -4.55 14.86
CA SER A 54 8.08 -5.48 15.65
C SER A 54 6.84 -4.87 16.30
N PHE A 55 6.02 -4.15 15.51
CA PHE A 55 4.70 -3.73 15.97
C PHE A 55 3.80 -4.94 16.24
N GLU A 56 2.98 -4.87 17.26
CA GLU A 56 2.02 -5.94 17.57
C GLU A 56 1.01 -6.12 16.42
N ASN A 57 0.58 -5.01 15.82
CA ASN A 57 -0.35 -5.02 14.69
C ASN A 57 0.22 -4.12 13.58
N LEU A 58 0.85 -4.72 12.59
CA LEU A 58 1.39 -4.02 11.44
C LEU A 58 0.58 -4.36 10.20
N GLY A 59 0.12 -3.33 9.48
CA GLY A 59 -0.53 -3.48 8.18
C GLY A 59 0.25 -2.74 7.10
N ILE A 60 0.61 -3.43 6.03
CA ILE A 60 1.24 -2.85 4.85
C ILE A 60 0.34 -3.10 3.66
N LEU A 61 -0.23 -2.04 3.12
CA LEU A 61 -1.16 -2.09 2.00
C LEU A 61 -0.42 -1.75 0.71
N ARG A 62 -0.54 -2.62 -0.29
CA ARG A 62 0.10 -2.46 -1.60
C ARG A 62 -0.92 -2.27 -2.72
N PRO A 63 -1.63 -1.12 -2.77
CA PRO A 63 -2.50 -0.84 -3.90
C PRO A 63 -1.66 -0.63 -5.16
N SER A 64 -2.07 -1.24 -6.27
CA SER A 64 -1.35 -1.07 -7.54
C SER A 64 -1.66 0.29 -8.16
N PHE A 65 -2.94 0.67 -8.19
CA PHE A 65 -3.40 1.96 -8.69
C PHE A 65 -4.48 2.51 -7.77
N LEU A 66 -4.29 3.73 -7.28
CA LEU A 66 -5.29 4.42 -6.47
C LEU A 66 -6.21 5.25 -7.37
N LEU A 67 -7.51 4.99 -7.27
CA LEU A 67 -8.54 5.79 -7.90
C LEU A 67 -9.04 6.83 -6.90
N GLY A 68 -8.79 8.10 -7.20
CA GLY A 68 -9.19 9.20 -6.33
C GLY A 68 -9.24 10.52 -7.09
N LYS A 69 -9.76 11.55 -6.43
CA LYS A 69 -9.90 12.89 -7.02
C LYS A 69 -8.60 13.68 -6.95
N ARG A 70 -7.56 13.26 -7.67
CA ARG A 70 -6.33 14.06 -7.83
C ARG A 70 -6.30 14.68 -9.22
N LYS A 71 -6.31 16.00 -9.29
CA LYS A 71 -6.33 16.77 -10.54
C LYS A 71 -5.06 16.63 -11.40
N GLN A 72 -3.93 16.28 -10.79
CA GLN A 72 -2.61 16.31 -11.45
C GLN A 72 -2.34 15.13 -12.40
N PHE A 73 -3.10 14.03 -12.29
CA PHE A 73 -2.88 12.82 -13.09
C PHE A 73 -4.09 12.43 -13.93
N ARG A 74 -5.02 13.35 -14.13
CA ARG A 74 -6.32 13.07 -14.77
C ARG A 74 -6.23 12.42 -16.14
N ILE A 75 -5.32 12.86 -17.00
CA ILE A 75 -5.24 12.37 -18.39
C ILE A 75 -4.64 10.98 -18.42
N PHE A 76 -3.52 10.77 -17.75
CA PHE A 76 -2.85 9.47 -17.71
C PHE A 76 -3.64 8.44 -16.89
N GLU A 77 -4.27 8.85 -15.79
CA GLU A 77 -5.15 7.97 -15.01
C GLU A 77 -6.37 7.56 -15.81
N THR A 78 -7.01 8.48 -16.55
CA THR A 78 -8.20 8.16 -17.35
C THR A 78 -7.87 7.15 -18.44
N ILE A 79 -6.77 7.34 -19.17
CA ILE A 79 -6.32 6.41 -20.19
C ILE A 79 -5.96 5.05 -19.57
N GLY A 80 -5.22 5.05 -18.45
CA GLY A 80 -4.88 3.85 -17.72
C GLY A 80 -6.10 3.10 -17.21
N ILE A 81 -7.09 3.81 -16.66
CA ILE A 81 -8.35 3.23 -16.19
C ILE A 81 -9.11 2.57 -17.34
N TYR A 82 -9.19 3.21 -18.51
CA TYR A 82 -9.84 2.62 -19.68
C TYR A 82 -9.15 1.34 -20.12
N ILE A 83 -7.83 1.34 -20.21
CA ILE A 83 -7.07 0.14 -20.58
C ILE A 83 -7.30 -0.97 -19.54
N PHE A 84 -7.25 -0.65 -18.26
CA PHE A 84 -7.47 -1.61 -17.18
C PHE A 84 -8.92 -2.14 -17.15
N ARG A 85 -9.90 -1.31 -17.43
CA ARG A 85 -11.30 -1.76 -17.53
C ARG A 85 -11.51 -2.74 -18.68
N LEU A 86 -10.89 -2.48 -19.84
CA LEU A 86 -10.93 -3.39 -20.98
C LEU A 86 -10.28 -4.74 -20.67
N LEU A 87 -9.21 -4.71 -19.87
CA LEU A 87 -8.44 -5.89 -19.49
C LEU A 87 -8.92 -6.53 -18.17
N SER A 88 -9.87 -5.90 -17.45
CA SER A 88 -10.30 -6.38 -16.15
C SER A 88 -10.80 -7.83 -16.10
N PRO A 89 -11.46 -8.39 -17.15
CA PRO A 89 -11.82 -9.81 -17.15
C PRO A 89 -10.62 -10.74 -17.15
N PHE A 90 -9.45 -10.25 -17.54
CA PHE A 90 -8.20 -11.02 -17.57
C PHE A 90 -7.39 -10.92 -16.27
N PHE A 91 -7.81 -10.06 -15.32
CA PHE A 91 -7.16 -9.93 -14.03
C PHE A 91 -7.60 -11.03 -13.06
N ILE A 92 -7.28 -12.27 -13.43
CA ILE A 92 -7.53 -13.47 -12.64
C ILE A 92 -6.17 -14.04 -12.20
N GLY A 93 -6.08 -14.60 -10.99
CA GLY A 93 -4.83 -15.13 -10.45
C GLY A 93 -3.79 -14.06 -10.16
N PRO A 94 -2.54 -14.16 -10.66
CA PRO A 94 -1.48 -13.18 -10.34
C PRO A 94 -1.81 -11.74 -10.76
N LEU A 95 -2.65 -11.56 -11.77
CA LEU A 95 -3.04 -10.26 -12.28
C LEU A 95 -4.03 -9.50 -11.38
N LYS A 96 -4.65 -10.16 -10.42
CA LYS A 96 -5.53 -9.51 -9.43
C LYS A 96 -4.80 -8.41 -8.64
N LYS A 97 -3.51 -8.56 -8.43
CA LYS A 97 -2.66 -7.59 -7.74
C LYS A 97 -2.54 -6.26 -8.47
N MET A 98 -2.87 -6.23 -9.75
CA MET A 98 -2.80 -5.05 -10.60
C MET A 98 -4.14 -4.32 -10.73
N LYS A 99 -5.20 -4.82 -10.10
CA LYS A 99 -6.52 -4.20 -10.16
C LYS A 99 -6.53 -2.81 -9.54
N PRO A 100 -7.08 -1.79 -10.24
CA PRO A 100 -7.23 -0.46 -9.65
C PRO A 100 -8.14 -0.49 -8.43
N ILE A 101 -7.86 0.34 -7.45
CA ILE A 101 -8.58 0.38 -6.19
C ILE A 101 -8.88 1.82 -5.78
N HIS A 102 -10.07 2.07 -5.25
CA HIS A 102 -10.46 3.39 -4.75
C HIS A 102 -9.75 3.71 -3.43
N ALA A 103 -9.39 4.99 -3.26
CA ALA A 103 -8.78 5.46 -2.02
C ALA A 103 -9.67 5.20 -0.79
N ASN A 104 -10.99 5.31 -0.94
CA ASN A 104 -11.95 4.98 0.12
C ASN A 104 -11.87 3.51 0.55
N THR A 105 -11.67 2.61 -0.40
CA THR A 105 -11.50 1.18 -0.12
C THR A 105 -10.23 0.94 0.69
N VAL A 106 -9.14 1.60 0.33
CA VAL A 106 -7.88 1.54 1.08
C VAL A 106 -8.08 2.07 2.50
N ALA A 107 -8.74 3.20 2.65
CA ALA A 107 -9.01 3.78 3.97
C ALA A 107 -9.85 2.86 4.87
N LYS A 108 -10.88 2.21 4.31
CA LYS A 108 -11.68 1.22 5.04
C LYS A 108 -10.84 0.02 5.46
N ALA A 109 -10.00 -0.47 4.58
CA ALA A 109 -9.10 -1.59 4.87
C ALA A 109 -8.13 -1.23 6.01
N MET A 110 -7.53 -0.04 5.98
CA MET A 110 -6.66 0.47 7.04
C MET A 110 -7.38 0.48 8.39
N SER A 111 -8.58 1.03 8.41
CA SER A 111 -9.42 1.07 9.63
C SER A 111 -9.73 -0.33 10.16
N ASN A 112 -10.07 -1.26 9.26
CA ASN A 112 -10.40 -2.63 9.64
C ASN A 112 -9.19 -3.40 10.19
N ILE A 113 -8.00 -3.17 9.65
CA ILE A 113 -6.77 -3.76 10.18
C ILE A 113 -6.58 -3.37 11.65
N ILE A 114 -6.76 -2.09 11.96
CA ILE A 114 -6.60 -1.57 13.32
C ILE A 114 -7.69 -2.11 14.24
N LYS A 115 -8.95 -2.03 13.82
CA LYS A 115 -10.10 -2.41 14.63
C LYS A 115 -10.19 -3.91 14.90
N LYS A 116 -9.90 -4.72 13.91
CA LYS A 116 -10.07 -6.18 13.99
C LYS A 116 -8.79 -6.91 14.34
N ASN A 117 -7.68 -6.20 14.46
CA ASN A 117 -6.37 -6.76 14.80
C ASN A 117 -6.02 -7.96 13.92
N LEU A 118 -6.04 -7.76 12.60
CA LEU A 118 -5.81 -8.82 11.63
C LEU A 118 -4.37 -9.32 11.69
N SER A 119 -4.18 -10.63 11.58
CA SER A 119 -2.87 -11.27 11.74
C SER A 119 -1.94 -11.13 10.52
N GLN A 120 -2.52 -10.94 9.33
CA GLN A 120 -1.73 -10.75 8.11
C GLN A 120 -1.06 -9.38 8.11
N VAL A 121 0.17 -9.29 7.61
CA VAL A 121 0.93 -8.03 7.57
C VAL A 121 0.78 -7.34 6.23
N THR A 122 1.07 -8.02 5.13
CA THR A 122 1.07 -7.42 3.79
C THR A 122 -0.19 -7.79 3.03
N TYR A 123 -0.83 -6.79 2.43
CA TYR A 123 -2.08 -6.95 1.68
C TYR A 123 -1.91 -6.41 0.26
N GLU A 124 -2.09 -7.27 -0.73
CA GLU A 124 -2.13 -6.87 -2.14
C GLU A 124 -3.53 -6.30 -2.49
N SER A 125 -3.68 -5.73 -3.69
CA SER A 125 -4.92 -5.03 -4.08
C SER A 125 -6.20 -5.84 -3.89
N ASP A 126 -6.19 -7.11 -4.28
CA ASP A 126 -7.35 -7.99 -4.12
C ASP A 126 -7.67 -8.28 -2.64
N GLU A 127 -6.64 -8.42 -1.83
CA GLU A 127 -6.77 -8.62 -0.39
C GLU A 127 -7.27 -7.37 0.33
N ILE A 128 -6.84 -6.19 -0.11
CA ILE A 128 -7.31 -4.90 0.41
C ILE A 128 -8.82 -4.77 0.18
N VAL A 129 -9.29 -5.09 -1.01
CA VAL A 129 -10.72 -5.09 -1.33
C VAL A 129 -11.49 -6.04 -0.42
N ARG A 130 -10.95 -7.22 -0.19
CA ARG A 130 -11.61 -8.26 0.63
C ARG A 130 -11.77 -7.83 2.08
N ILE A 131 -10.82 -7.10 2.65
CA ILE A 131 -10.86 -6.66 4.05
C ILE A 131 -11.48 -5.27 4.24
N SER A 132 -11.80 -4.58 3.16
CA SER A 132 -12.41 -3.23 3.23
C SER A 132 -13.92 -3.24 3.68
#